data_ec86de9187e93978f0f1318fba6567e1
#
_entry.id   ec86de9187e93978f0f1318fba6567e1
#
_cell.length_a   1.000
_cell.length_b   1.000
_cell.length_c   1.000
_cell.angle_alpha   90.00
_cell.angle_beta   90.00
_cell.angle_gamma   90.00
#
_symmetry.space_group_name_H-M   'P 1'
#
loop_
_entity.id
_entity.type
_entity.pdbx_description
1 polymer ?
#
loop_
_entity_poly.entity_id
_entity_poly.type
_entity_poly.pdbx_seq_one_letter_code
_entity_poly.pdbx_strand_id
1 'polypeptide(L)'
;MLNVFISLISAFGGGVFGASIGALPAFIMTGVVASIGGLLSCAGIPGINELLVNNIAFGPFLGPHICFAGGVAASAYAKRIGKTDNGADIAMALNGIGDSSVLAVGGLFGVVGYIIASLFSGIFSLTPFYTDNPGCTVFISGVIVRLLFGSRGMLSAPSSRKPLSKGAALSNTLFIGFAYSLVVSGVYVLLAGQGFEKQLGSYHIVIFGLAAVGLIFAEFGQAYFGWHHIGIISAEAVMCGYACGLGTGSLILGVFFGLLTTVIGDIEGNMMNTDVDSHIDPPATAIFICTILISILYVILG
;
A
#
# COMPACT_ATOMS: atom_id res chain seq x y z
N MET A 1 -17.78 2.04 -22.78
CA MET A 1 -17.72 0.55 -22.84
C MET A 1 -16.34 0.06 -23.26
N LEU A 2 -15.77 0.50 -24.38
CA LEU A 2 -14.46 0.03 -24.86
C LEU A 2 -13.33 0.24 -23.83
N ASN A 3 -13.23 1.43 -23.23
CA ASN A 3 -12.18 1.74 -22.24
C ASN A 3 -12.28 0.82 -20.99
N VAL A 4 -13.48 0.54 -20.51
CA VAL A 4 -13.67 -0.37 -19.36
C VAL A 4 -13.21 -1.79 -19.72
N PHE A 5 -13.54 -2.26 -20.92
CA PHE A 5 -13.12 -3.57 -21.41
C PHE A 5 -11.58 -3.66 -21.53
N ILE A 6 -10.95 -2.62 -22.08
CA ILE A 6 -9.49 -2.54 -22.17
C ILE A 6 -8.86 -2.54 -20.77
N SER A 7 -9.42 -1.77 -19.82
CA SER A 7 -8.93 -1.74 -18.44
C SER A 7 -9.03 -3.11 -17.75
N LEU A 8 -10.13 -3.85 -17.97
CA LEU A 8 -10.31 -5.19 -17.39
C LEU A 8 -9.28 -6.19 -17.96
N ILE A 9 -9.02 -6.16 -19.28
CA ILE A 9 -7.98 -7.00 -19.90
C ILE A 9 -6.59 -6.60 -19.37
N SER A 10 -6.31 -5.32 -19.27
CA SER A 10 -5.05 -4.82 -18.73
C SER A 10 -4.87 -5.23 -17.26
N ALA A 11 -5.93 -5.14 -16.45
CA ALA A 11 -5.92 -5.58 -15.06
C ALA A 11 -5.68 -7.10 -14.93
N PHE A 12 -6.26 -7.91 -15.82
CA PHE A 12 -5.93 -9.33 -15.87
C PHE A 12 -4.44 -9.54 -16.16
N GLY A 13 -3.89 -8.86 -17.18
CA GLY A 13 -2.46 -8.91 -17.49
C GLY A 13 -1.58 -8.44 -16.35
N GLY A 14 -1.97 -7.35 -15.67
CA GLY A 14 -1.28 -6.82 -14.49
C GLY A 14 -1.26 -7.81 -13.32
N GLY A 15 -2.37 -8.49 -13.07
CA GLY A 15 -2.44 -9.54 -12.04
C GLY A 15 -1.59 -10.78 -12.39
N VAL A 16 -1.57 -11.21 -13.66
CA VAL A 16 -0.67 -12.27 -14.15
C VAL A 16 0.79 -11.85 -13.99
N PHE A 17 1.12 -10.60 -14.33
CA PHE A 17 2.47 -10.06 -14.17
C PHE A 17 2.90 -10.10 -12.69
N GLY A 18 2.06 -9.60 -11.77
CA GLY A 18 2.34 -9.64 -10.34
C GLY A 18 2.52 -11.05 -9.79
N ALA A 19 1.70 -12.02 -10.24
CA ALA A 19 1.89 -13.42 -9.90
C ALA A 19 3.19 -13.99 -10.46
N SER A 20 3.55 -13.62 -11.70
CA SER A 20 4.74 -14.16 -12.36
C SER A 20 6.05 -13.82 -11.67
N ILE A 21 6.20 -12.57 -11.22
CA ILE A 21 7.45 -12.06 -10.61
C ILE A 21 7.42 -12.04 -9.09
N GLY A 22 6.26 -12.24 -8.47
CA GLY A 22 6.01 -12.07 -7.04
C GLY A 22 5.29 -10.76 -6.73
N ALA A 23 4.43 -10.78 -5.71
CA ALA A 23 3.65 -9.61 -5.30
C ALA A 23 4.57 -8.46 -4.86
N LEU A 24 5.57 -8.74 -4.02
CA LEU A 24 6.51 -7.75 -3.49
C LEU A 24 7.41 -7.14 -4.57
N PRO A 25 8.04 -7.90 -5.48
CA PRO A 25 8.77 -7.33 -6.63
C PRO A 25 7.89 -6.44 -7.51
N ALA A 26 6.64 -6.83 -7.77
CA ALA A 26 5.70 -6.01 -8.54
C ALA A 26 5.40 -4.69 -7.81
N PHE A 27 5.22 -4.71 -6.49
CA PHE A 27 5.02 -3.52 -5.67
C PHE A 27 6.25 -2.60 -5.67
N ILE A 28 7.47 -3.15 -5.64
CA ILE A 28 8.71 -2.36 -5.77
C ILE A 28 8.71 -1.61 -7.11
N MET A 29 8.30 -2.26 -8.21
CA MET A 29 8.18 -1.61 -9.51
C MET A 29 7.12 -0.48 -9.50
N THR A 30 6.00 -0.68 -8.81
CA THR A 30 5.04 0.41 -8.54
C THR A 30 5.75 1.59 -7.87
N GLY A 31 6.54 1.34 -6.84
CA GLY A 31 7.31 2.34 -6.12
C GLY A 31 8.27 3.13 -7.02
N VAL A 32 8.97 2.45 -7.93
CA VAL A 32 9.87 3.10 -8.91
C VAL A 32 9.11 4.08 -9.77
N VAL A 33 8.00 3.65 -10.39
CA VAL A 33 7.21 4.51 -11.29
C VAL A 33 6.54 5.64 -10.50
N ALA A 34 6.03 5.37 -9.29
CA ALA A 34 5.45 6.38 -8.41
C ALA A 34 6.48 7.45 -8.02
N SER A 35 7.70 7.05 -7.66
CA SER A 35 8.78 7.99 -7.33
C SER A 35 9.10 8.91 -8.51
N ILE A 36 9.28 8.35 -9.69
CA ILE A 36 9.59 9.11 -10.90
C ILE A 36 8.43 10.06 -11.23
N GLY A 37 7.19 9.54 -11.27
CA GLY A 37 6.01 10.35 -11.58
C GLY A 37 5.78 11.46 -10.56
N GLY A 38 5.94 11.17 -9.26
CA GLY A 38 5.81 12.13 -8.17
C GLY A 38 6.85 13.23 -8.24
N LEU A 39 8.14 12.90 -8.46
CA LEU A 39 9.23 13.88 -8.60
C LEU A 39 9.02 14.79 -9.80
N LEU A 40 8.67 14.22 -10.95
CA LEU A 40 8.39 15.00 -12.17
C LEU A 40 7.13 15.88 -12.01
N SER A 41 6.14 15.42 -11.26
CA SER A 41 4.96 16.21 -10.90
C SER A 41 5.34 17.40 -10.00
N CYS A 42 6.17 17.17 -8.98
CA CYS A 42 6.71 18.23 -8.13
C CYS A 42 7.59 19.23 -8.94
N ALA A 43 8.27 18.77 -9.98
CA ALA A 43 9.01 19.62 -10.90
C ALA A 43 8.10 20.43 -11.85
N GLY A 44 6.79 20.25 -11.77
CA GLY A 44 5.80 21.02 -12.54
C GLY A 44 5.61 20.56 -13.98
N ILE A 45 5.96 19.31 -14.33
CA ILE A 45 5.74 18.76 -15.67
C ILE A 45 4.24 18.49 -15.87
N PRO A 46 3.57 19.17 -16.82
CA PRO A 46 2.13 19.02 -17.01
C PRO A 46 1.72 17.60 -17.43
N GLY A 47 0.63 17.09 -16.88
CA GLY A 47 0.05 15.79 -17.24
C GLY A 47 0.82 14.55 -16.77
N ILE A 48 2.01 14.73 -16.19
CA ILE A 48 2.87 13.61 -15.80
C ILE A 48 2.27 12.79 -14.64
N ASN A 49 1.60 13.46 -13.70
CA ASN A 49 0.92 12.78 -12.60
C ASN A 49 -0.17 11.84 -13.14
N GLU A 50 -0.99 12.31 -14.06
CA GLU A 50 -2.01 11.49 -14.70
C GLU A 50 -1.37 10.34 -15.49
N LEU A 51 -0.32 10.59 -16.25
CA LEU A 51 0.33 9.59 -17.08
C LEU A 51 1.04 8.51 -16.23
N LEU A 52 1.97 8.89 -15.36
CA LEU A 52 2.83 7.93 -14.66
C LEU A 52 2.22 7.46 -13.33
N VAL A 53 1.63 8.37 -12.54
CA VAL A 53 1.11 7.99 -11.23
C VAL A 53 -0.25 7.31 -11.39
N ASN A 54 -1.25 8.00 -11.95
CA ASN A 54 -2.62 7.46 -11.97
C ASN A 54 -2.81 6.29 -12.95
N ASN A 55 -2.19 6.35 -14.15
CA ASN A 55 -2.46 5.34 -15.18
C ASN A 55 -1.43 4.20 -15.23
N ILE A 56 -0.22 4.36 -14.68
CA ILE A 56 0.80 3.29 -14.67
C ILE A 56 1.04 2.77 -13.26
N ALA A 57 1.52 3.61 -12.32
CA ALA A 57 1.87 3.18 -10.98
C ALA A 57 0.65 2.70 -10.18
N PHE A 58 -0.47 3.40 -10.28
CA PHE A 58 -1.73 3.04 -9.61
C PHE A 58 -2.86 2.65 -10.59
N GLY A 59 -2.51 2.46 -11.86
CA GLY A 59 -3.41 2.04 -12.93
C GLY A 59 -3.57 0.54 -13.07
N PRO A 60 -4.21 0.08 -14.15
CA PRO A 60 -4.56 -1.34 -14.35
C PRO A 60 -3.36 -2.25 -14.63
N PHE A 61 -2.13 -1.72 -14.66
CA PHE A 61 -0.92 -2.53 -14.81
C PHE A 61 -0.20 -2.74 -13.46
N LEU A 62 0.36 -1.68 -12.86
CA LEU A 62 1.20 -1.76 -11.66
C LEU A 62 0.46 -1.39 -10.38
N GLY A 63 -0.83 -1.02 -10.45
CA GLY A 63 -1.58 -0.69 -9.24
C GLY A 63 -1.48 -1.81 -8.20
N PRO A 64 -1.16 -1.51 -6.92
CA PRO A 64 -1.06 -2.55 -5.89
C PRO A 64 -2.33 -3.38 -5.77
N HIS A 65 -3.48 -2.76 -5.98
CA HIS A 65 -4.78 -3.43 -6.03
C HIS A 65 -4.96 -4.36 -7.24
N ILE A 66 -4.03 -4.34 -8.20
CA ILE A 66 -3.99 -5.20 -9.40
C ILE A 66 -2.85 -6.22 -9.27
N CYS A 67 -1.59 -5.75 -9.39
CA CYS A 67 -0.45 -6.65 -9.50
C CYS A 67 -0.08 -7.28 -8.15
N PHE A 68 -0.05 -6.52 -7.04
CA PHE A 68 0.24 -7.07 -5.73
C PHE A 68 -0.90 -7.99 -5.27
N ALA A 69 -2.15 -7.55 -5.35
CA ALA A 69 -3.31 -8.37 -5.00
C ALA A 69 -3.38 -9.66 -5.84
N GLY A 70 -3.04 -9.59 -7.14
CA GLY A 70 -2.92 -10.75 -8.01
C GLY A 70 -1.84 -11.73 -7.56
N GLY A 71 -0.65 -11.24 -7.22
CA GLY A 71 0.44 -12.06 -6.70
C GLY A 71 0.10 -12.73 -5.36
N VAL A 72 -0.52 -12.00 -4.43
CA VAL A 72 -1.02 -12.53 -3.15
C VAL A 72 -2.02 -13.66 -3.37
N ALA A 73 -3.00 -13.46 -4.25
CA ALA A 73 -4.01 -14.48 -4.55
C ALA A 73 -3.41 -15.75 -5.18
N ALA A 74 -2.49 -15.56 -6.11
CA ALA A 74 -1.80 -16.66 -6.77
C ALA A 74 -0.93 -17.47 -5.79
N SER A 75 -0.22 -16.82 -4.84
CA SER A 75 0.56 -17.50 -3.81
C SER A 75 -0.32 -18.35 -2.89
N ALA A 76 -1.43 -17.80 -2.41
CA ALA A 76 -2.38 -18.53 -1.57
C ALA A 76 -3.03 -19.72 -2.33
N TYR A 77 -3.39 -19.52 -3.60
CA TYR A 77 -3.90 -20.59 -4.44
C TYR A 77 -2.86 -21.68 -4.69
N ALA A 78 -1.61 -21.32 -4.99
CA ALA A 78 -0.52 -22.28 -5.15
C ALA A 78 -0.35 -23.17 -3.92
N LYS A 79 -0.44 -22.59 -2.71
CA LYS A 79 -0.45 -23.34 -1.45
C LYS A 79 -1.67 -24.27 -1.37
N ARG A 80 -2.85 -23.77 -1.71
CA ARG A 80 -4.10 -24.55 -1.67
C ARG A 80 -4.05 -25.81 -2.52
N ILE A 81 -3.37 -25.75 -3.68
CA ILE A 81 -3.22 -26.90 -4.60
C ILE A 81 -1.90 -27.69 -4.39
N GLY A 82 -1.14 -27.38 -3.31
CA GLY A 82 0.07 -28.13 -2.94
C GLY A 82 1.29 -27.87 -3.83
N LYS A 83 1.37 -26.69 -4.47
CA LYS A 83 2.50 -26.29 -5.34
C LYS A 83 3.55 -25.46 -4.61
N THR A 84 3.26 -24.97 -3.41
CA THR A 84 4.19 -24.28 -2.50
C THR A 84 3.87 -24.61 -1.06
N ASP A 85 4.85 -24.45 -0.17
CA ASP A 85 4.69 -24.68 1.27
C ASP A 85 4.18 -23.45 2.01
N ASN A 86 4.31 -22.25 1.43
CA ASN A 86 3.91 -20.99 2.07
C ASN A 86 3.06 -20.13 1.13
N GLY A 87 1.75 -20.08 1.37
CA GLY A 87 0.82 -19.25 0.61
C GLY A 87 0.77 -17.78 1.05
N ALA A 88 1.46 -17.42 2.13
CA ALA A 88 1.62 -16.04 2.58
C ALA A 88 2.93 -15.39 2.06
N ASP A 89 3.72 -16.13 1.27
CA ASP A 89 4.95 -15.61 0.68
C ASP A 89 4.63 -14.69 -0.48
N ILE A 90 4.89 -13.41 -0.28
CA ILE A 90 4.68 -12.34 -1.26
C ILE A 90 5.90 -12.07 -2.15
N ALA A 91 7.07 -12.59 -1.77
CA ALA A 91 8.32 -12.42 -2.52
C ALA A 91 8.49 -13.48 -3.62
N MET A 92 7.81 -14.62 -3.49
CA MET A 92 7.97 -15.75 -4.41
C MET A 92 7.50 -15.42 -5.83
N ALA A 93 8.41 -15.56 -6.80
CA ALA A 93 8.10 -15.54 -8.23
C ALA A 93 7.40 -16.86 -8.65
N LEU A 94 6.10 -16.82 -8.88
CA LEU A 94 5.30 -18.03 -9.12
C LEU A 94 5.42 -18.59 -10.56
N ASN A 95 6.05 -17.81 -11.47
CA ASN A 95 6.35 -18.34 -12.82
C ASN A 95 7.19 -19.62 -12.77
N GLY A 96 8.07 -19.76 -11.77
CA GLY A 96 8.91 -20.96 -11.59
C GLY A 96 8.13 -22.23 -11.24
N ILE A 97 6.86 -22.13 -10.81
CA ILE A 97 5.97 -23.29 -10.55
C ILE A 97 5.60 -24.02 -11.83
N GLY A 98 5.57 -23.33 -12.98
CA GLY A 98 5.23 -23.91 -14.28
C GLY A 98 3.75 -24.32 -14.42
N ASP A 99 2.85 -23.71 -13.63
CA ASP A 99 1.42 -23.99 -13.62
C ASP A 99 0.62 -22.73 -13.98
N SER A 100 0.08 -22.69 -15.20
CA SER A 100 -0.67 -21.54 -15.71
C SER A 100 -1.95 -21.24 -14.90
N SER A 101 -2.51 -22.20 -14.19
CA SER A 101 -3.69 -21.97 -13.34
C SER A 101 -3.36 -21.04 -12.18
N VAL A 102 -2.14 -21.12 -11.63
CA VAL A 102 -1.65 -20.21 -10.58
C VAL A 102 -1.59 -18.78 -11.11
N LEU A 103 -1.02 -18.59 -12.30
CA LEU A 103 -0.92 -17.27 -12.92
C LEU A 103 -2.30 -16.72 -13.31
N ALA A 104 -3.21 -17.59 -13.79
CA ALA A 104 -4.57 -17.21 -14.13
C ALA A 104 -5.37 -16.71 -12.92
N VAL A 105 -5.19 -17.32 -11.74
CA VAL A 105 -5.78 -16.80 -10.49
C VAL A 105 -5.24 -15.41 -10.18
N GLY A 106 -3.96 -15.16 -10.38
CA GLY A 106 -3.38 -13.81 -10.28
C GLY A 106 -4.07 -12.81 -11.19
N GLY A 107 -4.29 -13.19 -12.46
CA GLY A 107 -5.03 -12.38 -13.43
C GLY A 107 -6.47 -12.10 -13.01
N LEU A 108 -7.19 -13.12 -12.55
CA LEU A 108 -8.57 -12.96 -12.05
C LEU A 108 -8.64 -11.99 -10.86
N PHE A 109 -7.69 -12.05 -9.93
CA PHE A 109 -7.64 -11.13 -8.82
C PHE A 109 -7.20 -9.71 -9.21
N GLY A 110 -6.42 -9.55 -10.27
CA GLY A 110 -6.21 -8.25 -10.90
C GLY A 110 -7.52 -7.63 -11.38
N VAL A 111 -8.40 -8.42 -12.04
CA VAL A 111 -9.74 -7.96 -12.43
C VAL A 111 -10.62 -7.66 -11.23
N VAL A 112 -10.63 -8.52 -10.22
CA VAL A 112 -11.36 -8.30 -8.96
C VAL A 112 -10.92 -7.00 -8.29
N GLY A 113 -9.61 -6.75 -8.21
CA GLY A 113 -9.06 -5.51 -7.65
C GLY A 113 -9.50 -4.29 -8.44
N TYR A 114 -9.47 -4.33 -9.77
CA TYR A 114 -9.99 -3.24 -10.61
C TYR A 114 -11.47 -2.93 -10.34
N ILE A 115 -12.30 -3.97 -10.21
CA ILE A 115 -13.74 -3.82 -9.95
C ILE A 115 -13.95 -3.19 -8.57
N ILE A 116 -13.29 -3.71 -7.52
CA ILE A 116 -13.41 -3.18 -6.15
C ILE A 116 -12.97 -1.72 -6.12
N ALA A 117 -11.81 -1.38 -6.68
CA ALA A 117 -11.31 -0.02 -6.72
C ALA A 117 -12.27 0.93 -7.46
N SER A 118 -12.87 0.48 -8.57
CA SER A 118 -13.87 1.26 -9.32
C SER A 118 -15.13 1.52 -8.49
N LEU A 119 -15.61 0.53 -7.74
CA LEU A 119 -16.76 0.66 -6.85
C LEU A 119 -16.48 1.65 -5.71
N PHE A 120 -15.31 1.55 -5.07
CA PHE A 120 -14.93 2.50 -4.01
C PHE A 120 -14.76 3.91 -4.53
N SER A 121 -14.14 4.12 -5.70
CA SER A 121 -14.08 5.44 -6.34
C SER A 121 -15.48 6.03 -6.53
N GLY A 122 -16.45 5.20 -6.96
CA GLY A 122 -17.85 5.64 -7.09
C GLY A 122 -18.48 6.00 -5.75
N ILE A 123 -18.29 5.19 -4.71
CA ILE A 123 -18.86 5.45 -3.37
C ILE A 123 -18.27 6.72 -2.76
N PHE A 124 -16.95 6.87 -2.75
CA PHE A 124 -16.30 8.03 -2.14
C PHE A 124 -16.58 9.32 -2.90
N SER A 125 -16.82 9.27 -4.22
CA SER A 125 -17.22 10.46 -4.99
C SER A 125 -18.57 11.06 -4.53
N LEU A 126 -19.38 10.32 -3.79
CA LEU A 126 -20.66 10.75 -3.23
C LEU A 126 -20.54 11.31 -1.80
N THR A 127 -19.36 11.37 -1.24
CA THR A 127 -19.09 11.79 0.15
C THR A 127 -18.02 12.88 0.17
N PRO A 128 -17.95 13.71 1.23
CA PRO A 128 -16.83 14.62 1.44
C PRO A 128 -15.55 13.92 1.90
N PHE A 129 -15.61 12.62 2.16
CA PHE A 129 -14.50 11.83 2.67
C PHE A 129 -13.78 11.12 1.54
N TYR A 130 -12.50 10.84 1.75
CA TYR A 130 -11.67 10.02 0.86
C TYR A 130 -10.87 8.99 1.65
N THR A 131 -10.41 7.95 0.97
CA THR A 131 -9.48 6.97 1.50
C THR A 131 -8.41 6.67 0.46
N ASP A 132 -7.33 6.00 0.88
CA ASP A 132 -6.43 5.33 -0.04
C ASP A 132 -7.16 4.13 -0.67
N ASN A 133 -7.66 4.33 -1.88
CA ASN A 133 -8.43 3.32 -2.59
C ASN A 133 -7.60 2.07 -2.93
N PRO A 134 -6.33 2.17 -3.41
CA PRO A 134 -5.48 1.00 -3.59
C PRO A 134 -5.29 0.19 -2.32
N GLY A 135 -4.99 0.82 -1.19
CA GLY A 135 -4.81 0.15 0.11
C GLY A 135 -6.09 -0.53 0.60
N CYS A 136 -7.24 0.15 0.54
CA CYS A 136 -8.53 -0.43 0.87
C CYS A 136 -8.83 -1.67 0.01
N THR A 137 -8.56 -1.59 -1.29
CA THR A 137 -8.79 -2.69 -2.24
C THR A 137 -7.86 -3.86 -1.99
N VAL A 138 -6.57 -3.61 -1.68
CA VAL A 138 -5.59 -4.65 -1.33
C VAL A 138 -6.03 -5.40 -0.07
N PHE A 139 -6.46 -4.68 0.97
CA PHE A 139 -6.99 -5.29 2.19
C PHE A 139 -8.20 -6.20 1.89
N ILE A 140 -9.20 -5.70 1.18
CA ILE A 140 -10.40 -6.48 0.84
C ILE A 140 -10.06 -7.68 -0.03
N SER A 141 -9.18 -7.52 -1.01
CA SER A 141 -8.71 -8.63 -1.85
C SER A 141 -8.01 -9.70 -1.00
N GLY A 142 -7.17 -9.30 -0.04
CA GLY A 142 -6.52 -10.21 0.89
C GLY A 142 -7.51 -10.99 1.77
N VAL A 143 -8.57 -10.32 2.26
CA VAL A 143 -9.68 -10.96 2.99
C VAL A 143 -10.39 -11.98 2.11
N ILE A 144 -10.74 -11.63 0.87
CA ILE A 144 -11.37 -12.54 -0.08
C ILE A 144 -10.47 -13.75 -0.37
N VAL A 145 -9.17 -13.51 -0.60
CA VAL A 145 -8.17 -14.57 -0.80
C VAL A 145 -8.15 -15.54 0.37
N ARG A 146 -8.13 -15.02 1.61
CA ARG A 146 -8.13 -15.84 2.82
C ARG A 146 -9.39 -16.67 2.97
N LEU A 147 -10.53 -16.12 2.65
CA LEU A 147 -11.81 -16.85 2.68
C LEU A 147 -11.87 -17.96 1.62
N LEU A 148 -11.30 -17.73 0.43
CA LEU A 148 -11.35 -18.69 -0.67
C LEU A 148 -10.28 -19.78 -0.59
N PHE A 149 -9.07 -19.41 -0.21
CA PHE A 149 -7.88 -20.29 -0.31
C PHE A 149 -7.26 -20.63 1.03
N GLY A 150 -7.48 -19.81 2.08
CA GLY A 150 -6.95 -20.05 3.42
C GLY A 150 -7.60 -21.24 4.12
N SER A 151 -6.85 -21.91 4.99
CA SER A 151 -7.31 -23.04 5.81
C SER A 151 -7.22 -22.77 7.30
N ARG A 152 -6.54 -21.70 7.72
CA ARG A 152 -6.26 -21.38 9.13
C ARG A 152 -7.21 -20.36 9.77
N GLY A 153 -8.22 -19.90 9.02
CA GLY A 153 -9.17 -18.90 9.49
C GLY A 153 -8.71 -17.45 9.24
N MET A 154 -9.55 -16.50 9.66
CA MET A 154 -9.33 -15.07 9.37
C MET A 154 -8.18 -14.48 10.19
N LEU A 155 -8.08 -14.85 11.46
CA LEU A 155 -7.08 -14.32 12.38
C LEU A 155 -5.90 -15.29 12.54
N SER A 156 -4.76 -14.76 12.93
CA SER A 156 -3.58 -15.53 13.37
C SER A 156 -3.98 -16.59 14.41
N ALA A 157 -3.24 -17.69 14.47
CA ALA A 157 -3.50 -18.74 15.44
C ALA A 157 -3.54 -18.20 16.89
N PRO A 158 -4.44 -18.68 17.77
CA PRO A 158 -4.54 -18.16 19.14
C PRO A 158 -3.22 -18.20 19.92
N SER A 159 -2.35 -19.18 19.65
CA SER A 159 -1.03 -19.32 20.28
C SER A 159 -0.01 -18.27 19.86
N SER A 160 -0.11 -17.74 18.64
CA SER A 160 0.79 -16.74 18.08
C SER A 160 0.19 -15.34 18.04
N ARG A 161 -1.12 -15.22 18.24
CA ARG A 161 -1.84 -13.95 18.19
C ARG A 161 -1.48 -13.05 19.37
N LYS A 162 -1.03 -11.83 19.04
CA LYS A 162 -0.75 -10.77 20.01
C LYS A 162 -1.43 -9.49 19.53
N PRO A 163 -2.14 -8.75 20.42
CA PRO A 163 -2.77 -7.50 19.99
C PRO A 163 -1.75 -6.43 19.63
N LEU A 164 -0.54 -6.48 20.19
CA LEU A 164 0.56 -5.54 19.95
C LEU A 164 1.88 -6.22 20.28
N SER A 165 2.94 -5.91 19.57
CA SER A 165 4.30 -6.29 19.91
C SER A 165 4.69 -5.76 21.30
N LYS A 166 5.69 -6.37 21.96
CA LYS A 166 6.08 -6.01 23.32
C LYS A 166 7.60 -5.83 23.46
N GLY A 167 8.01 -5.10 24.50
CA GLY A 167 9.42 -4.92 24.86
C GLY A 167 10.23 -4.26 23.76
N ALA A 168 11.42 -4.77 23.51
CA ALA A 168 12.35 -4.19 22.53
C ALA A 168 11.80 -4.14 21.10
N ALA A 169 10.98 -5.13 20.68
CA ALA A 169 10.37 -5.14 19.35
C ALA A 169 9.44 -3.92 19.16
N LEU A 170 8.52 -3.68 20.09
CA LEU A 170 7.63 -2.54 20.04
C LEU A 170 8.41 -1.21 20.11
N SER A 171 9.37 -1.12 21.02
CA SER A 171 10.20 0.08 21.19
C SER A 171 10.96 0.42 19.91
N ASN A 172 11.55 -0.59 19.24
CA ASN A 172 12.26 -0.40 17.98
C ASN A 172 11.31 0.04 16.85
N THR A 173 10.15 -0.62 16.72
CA THR A 173 9.13 -0.27 15.72
C THR A 173 8.63 1.17 15.90
N LEU A 174 8.32 1.58 17.14
CA LEU A 174 7.88 2.95 17.44
C LEU A 174 9.00 3.97 17.22
N PHE A 175 10.25 3.63 17.54
CA PHE A 175 11.38 4.53 17.29
C PHE A 175 11.61 4.78 15.80
N ILE A 176 11.53 3.72 14.98
CA ILE A 176 11.60 3.85 13.52
C ILE A 176 10.43 4.70 13.00
N GLY A 177 9.20 4.39 13.45
CA GLY A 177 8.00 5.15 13.08
C GLY A 177 8.13 6.63 13.42
N PHE A 178 8.59 6.96 14.62
CA PHE A 178 8.84 8.32 15.05
C PHE A 178 9.91 9.02 14.19
N ALA A 179 11.09 8.41 14.05
CA ALA A 179 12.21 9.01 13.34
C ALA A 179 11.89 9.25 11.85
N TYR A 180 11.23 8.28 11.21
CA TYR A 180 10.86 8.43 9.80
C TYR A 180 9.75 9.46 9.61
N SER A 181 8.73 9.48 10.47
CA SER A 181 7.68 10.50 10.43
C SER A 181 8.22 11.91 10.67
N LEU A 182 9.22 12.03 11.57
CA LEU A 182 9.86 13.29 11.86
C LEU A 182 10.60 13.84 10.63
N VAL A 183 11.35 13.01 9.92
CA VAL A 183 12.07 13.46 8.71
C VAL A 183 11.11 13.79 7.58
N VAL A 184 10.09 12.97 7.34
CA VAL A 184 9.08 13.21 6.29
C VAL A 184 8.35 14.54 6.55
N SER A 185 7.82 14.71 7.75
CA SER A 185 7.07 15.91 8.10
C SER A 185 7.96 17.15 8.20
N GLY A 186 9.17 17.01 8.74
CA GLY A 186 10.14 18.11 8.85
C GLY A 186 10.59 18.64 7.50
N VAL A 187 10.92 17.75 6.56
CA VAL A 187 11.29 18.14 5.19
C VAL A 187 10.14 18.86 4.50
N TYR A 188 8.90 18.37 4.61
CA TYR A 188 7.75 19.07 4.04
C TYR A 188 7.62 20.50 4.58
N VAL A 189 7.63 20.66 5.91
CA VAL A 189 7.48 21.98 6.56
C VAL A 189 8.59 22.94 6.16
N LEU A 190 9.85 22.45 6.09
CA LEU A 190 10.99 23.25 5.66
C LEU A 190 10.83 23.73 4.21
N LEU A 191 10.46 22.86 3.29
CA LEU A 191 10.29 23.21 1.88
C LEU A 191 9.08 24.13 1.67
N ALA A 192 7.95 23.85 2.30
CA ALA A 192 6.76 24.69 2.25
C ALA A 192 7.05 26.09 2.80
N GLY A 193 7.79 26.20 3.91
CA GLY A 193 8.23 27.45 4.51
C GLY A 193 9.20 28.27 3.61
N GLN A 194 9.88 27.62 2.65
CA GLN A 194 10.70 28.24 1.63
C GLN A 194 9.91 28.68 0.39
N GLY A 195 8.60 28.46 0.36
CA GLY A 195 7.72 28.84 -0.74
C GLY A 195 7.48 27.75 -1.79
N PHE A 196 7.91 26.50 -1.55
CA PHE A 196 7.70 25.36 -2.45
C PHE A 196 6.38 24.61 -2.25
N GLU A 197 5.45 25.12 -1.42
CA GLU A 197 4.19 24.44 -1.11
C GLU A 197 3.43 23.95 -2.36
N LYS A 198 3.32 24.82 -3.39
CA LYS A 198 2.59 24.48 -4.62
C LYS A 198 3.23 23.33 -5.40
N GLN A 199 4.55 23.20 -5.33
CA GLN A 199 5.30 22.13 -5.98
C GLN A 199 5.18 20.80 -5.23
N LEU A 200 4.85 20.84 -3.94
CA LEU A 200 4.77 19.65 -3.07
C LEU A 200 3.43 18.89 -3.16
N GLY A 201 2.57 19.19 -4.15
CA GLY A 201 1.26 18.52 -4.29
C GLY A 201 1.33 16.99 -4.42
N SER A 202 2.43 16.45 -4.97
CA SER A 202 2.67 15.01 -5.07
C SER A 202 3.71 14.49 -4.08
N TYR A 203 4.01 15.23 -3.01
CA TYR A 203 5.02 14.86 -2.02
C TYR A 203 4.76 13.49 -1.39
N HIS A 204 3.53 13.20 -0.99
CA HIS A 204 3.12 11.90 -0.43
C HIS A 204 3.44 10.74 -1.38
N ILE A 205 3.27 10.91 -2.70
CA ILE A 205 3.59 9.90 -3.71
C ILE A 205 5.11 9.70 -3.83
N VAL A 206 5.89 10.77 -3.77
CA VAL A 206 7.36 10.68 -3.75
C VAL A 206 7.84 9.87 -2.56
N ILE A 207 7.34 10.19 -1.36
CA ILE A 207 7.72 9.51 -0.12
C ILE A 207 7.28 8.04 -0.13
N PHE A 208 6.05 7.76 -0.58
CA PHE A 208 5.56 6.40 -0.77
C PHE A 208 6.49 5.61 -1.69
N GLY A 209 6.77 6.16 -2.86
CA GLY A 209 7.56 5.46 -3.88
C GLY A 209 8.98 5.17 -3.42
N LEU A 210 9.67 6.14 -2.82
CA LEU A 210 11.02 5.94 -2.27
C LEU A 210 11.06 4.85 -1.20
N ALA A 211 10.07 4.85 -0.29
CA ALA A 211 9.99 3.83 0.75
C ALA A 211 9.61 2.44 0.19
N ALA A 212 8.75 2.37 -0.83
CA ALA A 212 8.42 1.13 -1.51
C ALA A 212 9.62 0.54 -2.26
N VAL A 213 10.44 1.36 -2.91
CA VAL A 213 11.71 0.92 -3.52
C VAL A 213 12.66 0.33 -2.48
N GLY A 214 12.68 0.86 -1.25
CA GLY A 214 13.47 0.31 -0.16
C GLY A 214 13.15 -1.14 0.19
N LEU A 215 11.98 -1.66 -0.17
CA LEU A 215 11.63 -3.08 0.03
C LEU A 215 12.50 -4.04 -0.77
N ILE A 216 13.31 -3.55 -1.71
CA ILE A 216 14.32 -4.35 -2.40
C ILE A 216 15.30 -5.01 -1.43
N PHE A 217 15.56 -4.40 -0.27
CA PHE A 217 16.42 -5.01 0.75
C PHE A 217 15.81 -6.28 1.34
N ALA A 218 14.48 -6.39 1.40
CA ALA A 218 13.80 -7.63 1.82
C ALA A 218 13.97 -8.73 0.77
N GLU A 219 13.98 -8.41 -0.52
CA GLU A 219 14.28 -9.37 -1.60
C GLU A 219 15.69 -9.94 -1.51
N PHE A 220 16.63 -9.18 -0.96
CA PHE A 220 17.99 -9.65 -0.68
C PHE A 220 18.13 -10.34 0.69
N GLY A 221 17.02 -10.69 1.34
CA GLY A 221 17.02 -11.41 2.63
C GLY A 221 17.43 -10.55 3.82
N GLN A 222 17.45 -9.22 3.68
CA GLN A 222 17.71 -8.33 4.80
C GLN A 222 16.46 -8.14 5.65
N ALA A 223 16.62 -8.08 6.97
CA ALA A 223 15.55 -7.73 7.89
C ALA A 223 15.20 -6.24 7.69
N TYR A 224 14.36 -5.95 6.71
CA TYR A 224 13.94 -4.59 6.36
C TYR A 224 12.52 -4.34 6.85
N PHE A 225 12.33 -3.22 7.53
CA PHE A 225 11.01 -2.76 7.95
C PHE A 225 10.39 -1.94 6.80
N GLY A 226 9.20 -2.35 6.33
CA GLY A 226 8.52 -1.64 5.26
C GLY A 226 8.00 -0.27 5.73
N TRP A 227 8.62 0.82 5.29
CA TRP A 227 8.33 2.18 5.78
C TRP A 227 7.29 2.94 4.95
N HIS A 228 6.84 2.38 3.83
CA HIS A 228 5.98 3.10 2.89
C HIS A 228 4.65 3.56 3.50
N HIS A 229 4.02 2.76 4.36
CA HIS A 229 2.79 3.15 5.06
C HIS A 229 3.03 4.32 6.03
N ILE A 230 4.13 4.31 6.76
CA ILE A 230 4.48 5.41 7.67
C ILE A 230 4.75 6.68 6.86
N GLY A 231 5.50 6.56 5.76
CA GLY A 231 5.89 7.68 4.92
C GLY A 231 4.71 8.37 4.27
N ILE A 232 3.85 7.62 3.58
CA ILE A 232 2.70 8.20 2.89
C ILE A 232 1.75 8.89 3.87
N ILE A 233 1.45 8.24 5.00
CA ILE A 233 0.52 8.77 6.00
C ILE A 233 1.10 9.99 6.72
N SER A 234 2.39 9.99 7.06
CA SER A 234 3.04 11.19 7.62
C SER A 234 3.01 12.37 6.64
N ALA A 235 3.24 12.07 5.34
CA ALA A 235 3.19 13.09 4.29
C ALA A 235 1.77 13.63 4.09
N GLU A 236 0.76 12.77 4.00
CA GLU A 236 -0.64 13.18 3.89
C GLU A 236 -1.09 14.04 5.07
N ALA A 237 -0.73 13.63 6.30
CA ALA A 237 -1.12 14.34 7.51
C ALA A 237 -0.44 15.72 7.61
N VAL A 238 0.86 15.83 7.31
CA VAL A 238 1.55 17.13 7.33
C VAL A 238 1.02 18.05 6.23
N MET A 239 0.73 17.53 5.04
CA MET A 239 0.12 18.27 3.94
C MET A 239 -1.28 18.78 4.32
N CYS A 240 -2.11 17.91 4.90
CA CYS A 240 -3.44 18.26 5.42
C CYS A 240 -3.36 19.38 6.45
N GLY A 241 -2.52 19.23 7.48
CA GLY A 241 -2.35 20.26 8.52
C GLY A 241 -1.88 21.59 7.95
N TYR A 242 -0.96 21.56 6.99
CA TYR A 242 -0.48 22.79 6.34
C TYR A 242 -1.58 23.48 5.53
N ALA A 243 -2.36 22.71 4.76
CA ALA A 243 -3.52 23.20 4.02
C ALA A 243 -4.61 23.80 4.93
N CYS A 244 -4.78 23.26 6.15
CA CYS A 244 -5.67 23.81 7.18
C CYS A 244 -5.07 24.99 7.98
N GLY A 245 -3.92 25.53 7.58
CA GLY A 245 -3.31 26.71 8.18
C GLY A 245 -2.52 26.46 9.46
N LEU A 246 -2.20 25.22 9.83
CA LEU A 246 -1.40 24.92 11.03
C LEU A 246 0.09 25.31 10.89
N GLY A 247 0.55 25.65 9.69
CA GLY A 247 1.93 26.05 9.42
C GLY A 247 2.93 25.02 9.97
N THR A 248 3.91 25.46 10.78
CA THR A 248 4.90 24.57 11.41
C THR A 248 4.31 23.54 12.37
N GLY A 249 3.10 23.78 12.92
CA GLY A 249 2.38 22.85 13.76
C GLY A 249 1.97 21.55 13.04
N SER A 250 1.91 21.57 11.70
CA SER A 250 1.64 20.41 10.86
C SER A 250 2.64 19.27 11.04
N LEU A 251 3.88 19.58 11.46
CA LEU A 251 4.90 18.59 11.81
C LEU A 251 4.40 17.65 12.90
N ILE A 252 3.74 18.18 13.93
CA ILE A 252 3.21 17.36 15.04
C ILE A 252 2.14 16.41 14.52
N LEU A 253 1.27 16.90 13.61
CA LEU A 253 0.22 16.09 13.01
C LEU A 253 0.81 14.95 12.17
N GLY A 254 1.80 15.23 11.33
CA GLY A 254 2.48 14.22 10.53
C GLY A 254 3.16 13.15 11.39
N VAL A 255 3.84 13.54 12.48
CA VAL A 255 4.46 12.59 13.42
C VAL A 255 3.41 11.76 14.15
N PHE A 256 2.31 12.37 14.59
CA PHE A 256 1.22 11.65 15.26
C PHE A 256 0.61 10.57 14.35
N PHE A 257 0.24 10.92 13.13
CA PHE A 257 -0.34 9.97 12.20
C PHE A 257 0.66 8.90 11.73
N GLY A 258 1.93 9.24 11.59
CA GLY A 258 2.96 8.26 11.30
C GLY A 258 3.16 7.24 12.43
N LEU A 259 3.09 7.66 13.69
CA LEU A 259 3.07 6.74 14.84
C LEU A 259 1.79 5.92 14.89
N LEU A 260 0.63 6.53 14.61
CA LEU A 260 -0.64 5.83 14.58
C LEU A 260 -0.65 4.71 13.54
N THR A 261 -0.20 5.01 12.31
CA THR A 261 -0.12 4.00 11.24
C THR A 261 0.90 2.89 11.57
N THR A 262 1.99 3.22 12.26
CA THR A 262 2.96 2.24 12.77
C THR A 262 2.29 1.26 13.73
N VAL A 263 1.48 1.76 14.67
CA VAL A 263 0.76 0.93 15.65
C VAL A 263 -0.30 0.07 14.97
N ILE A 264 -1.07 0.63 14.05
CA ILE A 264 -2.12 -0.12 13.31
C ILE A 264 -1.48 -1.25 12.49
N GLY A 265 -0.37 -0.99 11.79
CA GLY A 265 0.35 -2.02 11.04
C GLY A 265 0.91 -3.13 11.93
N ASP A 266 1.44 -2.81 13.11
CA ASP A 266 1.89 -3.81 14.09
C ASP A 266 0.73 -4.66 14.62
N ILE A 267 -0.40 -4.05 14.95
CA ILE A 267 -1.61 -4.77 15.41
C ILE A 267 -2.11 -5.71 14.31
N GLU A 268 -2.26 -5.22 13.09
CA GLU A 268 -2.77 -6.04 11.99
C GLU A 268 -1.82 -7.22 11.70
N GLY A 269 -0.51 -6.97 11.56
CA GLY A 269 0.48 -8.02 11.34
C GLY A 269 0.44 -9.12 12.39
N ASN A 270 0.33 -8.74 13.66
CA ASN A 270 0.22 -9.69 14.78
C ASN A 270 -1.14 -10.42 14.83
N MET A 271 -2.22 -9.73 14.47
CA MET A 271 -3.58 -10.28 14.57
C MET A 271 -4.01 -11.09 13.35
N MET A 272 -3.53 -10.72 12.16
CA MET A 272 -4.06 -11.27 10.91
C MET A 272 -2.98 -11.85 9.98
N ASN A 273 -1.69 -11.63 10.23
CA ASN A 273 -0.63 -12.02 9.30
C ASN A 273 0.50 -12.85 9.92
N THR A 274 0.30 -13.36 11.12
CA THR A 274 1.25 -14.25 11.80
C THR A 274 0.72 -15.68 11.80
N ASP A 275 1.54 -16.64 11.35
CA ASP A 275 1.19 -18.07 11.34
C ASP A 275 -0.06 -18.38 10.49
N VAL A 276 -0.10 -17.84 9.30
CA VAL A 276 -1.20 -17.93 8.33
C VAL A 276 -0.75 -18.56 7.01
N ASP A 277 -1.68 -18.89 6.15
CA ASP A 277 -1.43 -19.52 4.84
C ASP A 277 -1.87 -18.65 3.64
N SER A 278 -2.12 -17.39 3.90
CA SER A 278 -2.33 -16.34 2.89
C SER A 278 -1.96 -14.98 3.48
N HIS A 279 -1.64 -14.02 2.65
CA HIS A 279 -1.26 -12.67 3.10
C HIS A 279 -2.48 -11.73 3.14
N ILE A 280 -2.64 -10.98 4.25
CA ILE A 280 -3.44 -9.74 4.31
C ILE A 280 -2.45 -8.64 4.66
N ASP A 281 -2.38 -7.58 3.84
CA ASP A 281 -1.28 -6.63 3.90
C ASP A 281 -1.41 -5.61 5.05
N PRO A 282 -0.54 -5.67 6.10
CA PRO A 282 -0.63 -4.75 7.23
C PRO A 282 -0.43 -3.28 6.84
N PRO A 283 0.54 -2.93 5.97
CA PRO A 283 0.68 -1.59 5.44
C PRO A 283 -0.59 -1.05 4.75
N ALA A 284 -1.19 -1.83 3.86
CA ALA A 284 -2.40 -1.40 3.15
C ALA A 284 -3.56 -1.12 4.12
N THR A 285 -3.72 -1.97 5.15
CA THR A 285 -4.70 -1.79 6.22
C THR A 285 -4.47 -0.49 6.97
N ALA A 286 -3.24 -0.22 7.39
CA ALA A 286 -2.88 0.99 8.12
C ALA A 286 -3.06 2.26 7.26
N ILE A 287 -2.70 2.21 5.98
CA ILE A 287 -2.83 3.33 5.04
C ILE A 287 -4.31 3.71 4.90
N PHE A 288 -5.19 2.79 4.48
CA PHE A 288 -6.57 3.19 4.21
C PHE A 288 -7.31 3.69 5.46
N ILE A 289 -7.05 3.11 6.65
CA ILE A 289 -7.63 3.56 7.90
C ILE A 289 -7.16 4.98 8.24
N CYS A 290 -5.85 5.23 8.18
CA CYS A 290 -5.30 6.53 8.53
C CYS A 290 -5.70 7.61 7.51
N THR A 291 -5.75 7.30 6.21
CA THR A 291 -6.22 8.26 5.20
C THR A 291 -7.69 8.66 5.41
N ILE A 292 -8.57 7.73 5.80
CA ILE A 292 -9.94 8.08 6.22
C ILE A 292 -9.93 9.05 7.40
N LEU A 293 -9.12 8.78 8.43
CA LEU A 293 -9.03 9.65 9.61
C LEU A 293 -8.49 11.04 9.26
N ILE A 294 -7.50 11.13 8.37
CA ILE A 294 -6.98 12.41 7.85
C ILE A 294 -8.07 13.15 7.05
N SER A 295 -8.82 12.43 6.23
CA SER A 295 -9.94 12.97 5.47
C SER A 295 -11.04 13.56 6.37
N ILE A 296 -11.39 12.87 7.45
CA ILE A 296 -12.33 13.37 8.47
C ILE A 296 -11.77 14.63 9.13
N LEU A 297 -10.48 14.60 9.49
CA LEU A 297 -9.81 15.75 10.10
C LEU A 297 -9.81 16.96 9.16
N TYR A 298 -9.56 16.75 7.88
CA TYR A 298 -9.58 17.80 6.86
C TYR A 298 -10.96 18.47 6.77
N VAL A 299 -12.06 17.67 6.80
CA VAL A 299 -13.43 18.20 6.79
C VAL A 299 -13.77 18.98 8.06
N ILE A 300 -13.17 18.63 9.21
CA ILE A 300 -13.43 19.31 10.49
C ILE A 300 -12.63 20.62 10.60
N LEU A 301 -11.41 20.67 10.09
CA LEU A 301 -10.49 21.81 10.24
C LEU A 301 -10.56 22.80 9.06
N GLY A 302 -10.91 22.32 7.86
CA GLY A 302 -10.99 23.12 6.63
C GLY A 302 -12.39 23.61 6.37
#